data_a939fbb59450ed4079c66a55a7b9f8f9
#
_entry.id   a939fbb59450ed4079c66a55a7b9f8f9
#
_cell.length_a   1.000
_cell.length_b   1.000
_cell.length_c   1.000
_cell.angle_alpha   90.00
_cell.angle_beta   90.00
_cell.angle_gamma   90.00
#
_symmetry.space_group_name_H-M   'P 1'
#
loop_
_entity.id
_entity.type
_entity.pdbx_description
1 polymer ?
#
loop_
_entity_poly.entity_id
_entity_poly.type
_entity_poly.pdbx_seq_one_letter_code
_entity_poly.pdbx_strand_id
1 'polypeptide(L)'
;QVVMHHIASDGWSVGVFLQELSALYGSFIAEQDDPLAPLPLQYADYAAWQRRWLASGQLEKQGAFWQTNLSGAPTLLELPTDRPRPPKQSHAGASVEVKLGAALS
;
A
#
# COMPACT_ATOMS: atom_id res chain seq x y z
N GLN A 1 -18.08 -0.90 12.09
CA GLN A 1 -17.53 -0.70 10.73
C GLN A 1 -16.43 0.35 10.80
N VAL A 2 -15.26 0.04 10.24
CA VAL A 2 -14.13 0.98 10.09
C VAL A 2 -13.96 1.26 8.60
N VAL A 3 -13.83 2.54 8.25
CA VAL A 3 -13.58 2.99 6.88
C VAL A 3 -12.32 3.85 6.89
N MET A 4 -11.35 3.49 6.09
CA MET A 4 -10.08 4.21 5.98
C MET A 4 -9.80 4.54 4.51
N HIS A 5 -9.36 5.77 4.25
CA HIS A 5 -8.94 6.16 2.91
C HIS A 5 -7.56 5.56 2.60
N HIS A 6 -7.38 5.08 1.39
CA HIS A 6 -6.14 4.39 0.99
C HIS A 6 -4.90 5.29 0.99
N ILE A 7 -5.07 6.63 1.10
CA ILE A 7 -3.95 7.57 1.30
C ILE A 7 -3.27 7.40 2.69
N ALA A 8 -4.01 6.88 3.69
CA ALA A 8 -3.54 6.73 5.07
C ALA A 8 -3.35 5.27 5.48
N SER A 9 -3.75 4.32 4.65
CA SER A 9 -3.77 2.89 5.00
C SER A 9 -3.67 2.00 3.76
N ASP A 10 -3.16 0.82 3.95
CA ASP A 10 -3.07 -0.26 2.97
C ASP A 10 -3.36 -1.62 3.64
N GLY A 11 -3.20 -2.71 2.92
CA GLY A 11 -3.42 -4.06 3.46
C GLY A 11 -2.51 -4.39 4.66
N TRP A 12 -1.29 -3.87 4.67
CA TRP A 12 -0.37 -4.03 5.80
C TRP A 12 -0.85 -3.26 7.03
N SER A 13 -1.22 -2.00 6.85
CA SER A 13 -1.73 -1.11 7.92
C SER A 13 -2.97 -1.67 8.60
N VAL A 14 -3.87 -2.31 7.83
CA VAL A 14 -5.07 -2.95 8.38
C VAL A 14 -4.71 -4.10 9.33
N GLY A 15 -3.70 -4.89 8.97
CA GLY A 15 -3.18 -5.96 9.85
C GLY A 15 -2.67 -5.43 11.17
N VAL A 16 -1.82 -4.40 11.13
CA VAL A 16 -1.30 -3.71 12.33
C VAL A 16 -2.43 -3.13 13.18
N PHE A 17 -3.38 -2.41 12.54
CA PHE A 17 -4.54 -1.83 13.22
C PHE A 17 -5.36 -2.89 13.98
N LEU A 18 -5.68 -4.02 13.36
CA LEU A 18 -6.45 -5.07 14.00
C LEU A 18 -5.70 -5.73 15.16
N GLN A 19 -4.40 -5.90 15.03
CA GLN A 19 -3.56 -6.44 16.08
C GLN A 19 -3.53 -5.51 17.31
N GLU A 20 -3.26 -4.23 17.09
CA GLU A 20 -3.23 -3.23 18.16
C GLU A 20 -4.60 -3.04 18.81
N LEU A 21 -5.66 -2.97 18.01
CA LEU A 21 -7.03 -2.90 18.50
C LEU A 21 -7.38 -4.10 19.41
N SER A 22 -6.98 -5.30 19.00
CA SER A 22 -7.24 -6.52 19.77
C SER A 22 -6.47 -6.51 21.11
N ALA A 23 -5.22 -6.06 21.09
CA ALA A 23 -4.40 -5.94 22.30
C ALA A 23 -4.98 -4.93 23.29
N LEU A 24 -5.34 -3.73 22.80
CA LEU A 24 -5.96 -2.67 23.61
C LEU A 24 -7.31 -3.12 24.18
N TYR A 25 -8.15 -3.73 23.35
CA TYR A 25 -9.46 -4.20 23.77
C TYR A 25 -9.34 -5.27 24.87
N GLY A 26 -8.42 -6.23 24.72
CA GLY A 26 -8.17 -7.26 25.73
C GLY A 26 -7.67 -6.68 27.06
N SER A 27 -6.76 -5.72 26.99
CA SER A 27 -6.21 -5.04 28.17
C SER A 27 -7.27 -4.24 28.91
N PHE A 28 -8.08 -3.46 28.20
CA PHE A 28 -9.12 -2.61 28.79
C PHE A 28 -10.27 -3.42 29.42
N ILE A 29 -10.66 -4.55 28.81
CA ILE A 29 -11.63 -5.47 29.46
C ILE A 29 -11.07 -6.05 30.76
N ALA A 30 -9.77 -6.31 30.80
CA ALA A 30 -9.10 -6.82 32.00
C ALA A 30 -8.74 -5.71 33.00
N GLU A 31 -9.19 -4.47 32.78
CA GLU A 31 -8.88 -3.29 33.60
C GLU A 31 -7.37 -3.05 33.77
N GLN A 32 -6.61 -3.34 32.71
CA GLN A 32 -5.16 -3.15 32.61
C GLN A 32 -4.83 -1.91 31.81
N ASP A 33 -3.62 -1.40 32.01
CA ASP A 33 -3.08 -0.28 31.26
C ASP A 33 -2.82 -0.63 29.77
N ASP A 34 -2.54 0.41 28.97
CA ASP A 34 -2.18 0.29 27.57
C ASP A 34 -0.92 -0.62 27.41
N PRO A 35 -1.04 -1.77 26.73
CA PRO A 35 0.07 -2.71 26.55
C PRO A 35 1.00 -2.33 25.38
N LEU A 36 0.63 -1.30 24.59
CA LEU A 36 1.40 -0.94 23.41
C LEU A 36 2.60 -0.06 23.77
N ALA A 37 3.74 -0.37 23.18
CA ALA A 37 4.91 0.48 23.33
C ALA A 37 4.69 1.82 22.60
N PRO A 38 5.14 2.95 23.19
CA PRO A 38 5.06 4.25 22.50
C PRO A 38 5.84 4.22 21.19
N LEU A 39 5.28 4.83 20.15
CA LEU A 39 5.93 4.91 18.86
C LEU A 39 7.14 5.86 18.93
N PRO A 40 8.35 5.39 18.57
CA PRO A 40 9.55 6.24 18.58
C PRO A 40 9.52 7.32 17.49
N LEU A 41 8.74 7.11 16.42
CA LEU A 41 8.57 8.01 15.29
C LEU A 41 7.08 8.11 14.94
N GLN A 42 6.66 9.31 14.57
CA GLN A 42 5.34 9.55 14.01
C GLN A 42 5.43 9.70 12.48
N TYR A 43 4.30 9.57 11.80
CA TYR A 43 4.26 9.71 10.34
C TYR A 43 4.78 11.09 9.86
N ALA A 44 4.56 12.14 10.64
CA ALA A 44 5.07 13.47 10.34
C ALA A 44 6.61 13.52 10.29
N ASP A 45 7.28 12.75 11.14
CA ASP A 45 8.75 12.66 11.16
C ASP A 45 9.27 11.97 9.90
N TYR A 46 8.61 10.88 9.48
CA TYR A 46 8.89 10.20 8.23
C TYR A 46 8.67 11.13 7.03
N ALA A 47 7.56 11.84 6.98
CA ALA A 47 7.25 12.77 5.89
C ALA A 47 8.28 13.91 5.79
N ALA A 48 8.71 14.44 6.91
CA ALA A 48 9.76 15.46 6.97
C ALA A 48 11.12 14.91 6.50
N TRP A 49 11.47 13.69 6.92
CA TRP A 49 12.67 13.00 6.44
C TRP A 49 12.61 12.77 4.93
N GLN A 50 11.51 12.21 4.42
CA GLN A 50 11.35 11.91 2.99
C GLN A 50 11.46 13.15 2.12
N ARG A 51 10.87 14.28 2.53
CA ARG A 51 10.99 15.56 1.81
C ARG A 51 12.44 16.03 1.71
N ARG A 52 13.19 15.97 2.82
CA ARG A 52 14.60 16.33 2.82
C ARG A 52 15.43 15.41 1.94
N TRP A 53 15.16 14.10 2.01
CA TRP A 53 15.85 13.10 1.19
C TRP A 53 15.61 13.31 -0.30
N LEU A 54 14.37 13.55 -0.72
CA LEU A 54 14.03 13.86 -2.11
C LEU A 54 14.70 15.16 -2.57
N ALA A 55 14.70 16.22 -1.73
CA ALA A 55 15.31 17.51 -2.04
C ALA A 55 16.85 17.46 -2.09
N SER A 56 17.50 16.40 -1.64
CA SER A 56 18.96 16.22 -1.72
C SER A 56 19.47 15.75 -3.09
N GLY A 57 18.68 15.88 -4.15
CA GLY A 57 19.04 15.47 -5.52
C GLY A 57 18.63 14.02 -5.86
N GLN A 58 17.98 13.30 -4.94
CA GLN A 58 17.57 11.92 -5.18
C GLN A 58 16.41 11.83 -6.19
N LEU A 59 15.53 12.83 -6.17
CA LEU A 59 14.40 12.88 -7.11
C LEU A 59 14.89 13.02 -8.55
N GLU A 60 15.83 13.93 -8.80
CA GLU A 60 16.43 14.16 -10.10
C GLU A 60 17.20 12.93 -10.59
N LYS A 61 17.99 12.32 -9.71
CA LYS A 61 18.76 11.12 -10.02
C LYS A 61 17.87 9.94 -10.40
N GLN A 62 16.83 9.68 -9.62
CA GLN A 62 15.89 8.60 -9.89
C GLN A 62 15.03 8.91 -11.13
N GLY A 63 14.62 10.16 -11.30
CA GLY A 63 13.89 10.63 -12.47
C GLY A 63 14.68 10.40 -13.77
N ALA A 64 15.95 10.79 -13.80
CA ALA A 64 16.83 10.56 -14.95
C ALA A 64 17.01 9.06 -15.26
N PHE A 65 17.16 8.22 -14.23
CA PHE A 65 17.23 6.77 -14.40
C PHE A 65 15.97 6.23 -15.09
N TRP A 66 14.80 6.55 -14.57
CA TRP A 66 13.54 6.06 -15.12
C TRP A 66 13.24 6.63 -16.51
N GLN A 67 13.55 7.90 -16.74
CA GLN A 67 13.41 8.52 -18.06
C GLN A 67 14.24 7.80 -19.12
N THR A 68 15.47 7.43 -18.78
CA THR A 68 16.35 6.67 -19.69
C THR A 68 15.81 5.25 -19.91
N ASN A 69 15.41 4.54 -18.85
CA ASN A 69 14.96 3.16 -18.96
C ASN A 69 13.61 3.01 -19.66
N LEU A 70 12.74 4.00 -19.55
CA LEU A 70 11.41 3.99 -20.18
C LEU A 70 11.38 4.72 -21.52
N SER A 71 12.53 5.24 -21.99
CA SER A 71 12.60 5.91 -23.28
C SER A 71 12.21 4.96 -24.42
N GLY A 72 11.23 5.40 -25.21
CA GLY A 72 10.69 4.59 -26.32
C GLY A 72 9.69 3.49 -25.92
N ALA A 73 9.41 3.33 -24.63
CA ALA A 73 8.39 2.39 -24.19
C ALA A 73 6.99 2.88 -24.63
N PRO A 74 6.10 1.97 -25.08
CA PRO A 74 4.76 2.34 -25.48
C PRO A 74 3.99 2.88 -24.26
N THR A 75 3.25 3.98 -24.45
CA THR A 75 2.45 4.60 -23.39
C THR A 75 1.24 3.76 -22.99
N LEU A 76 0.82 2.86 -23.87
CA LEU A 76 -0.27 1.92 -23.64
C LEU A 76 0.23 0.49 -23.87
N LEU A 77 0.08 -0.36 -22.86
CA LEU A 77 0.33 -1.78 -22.99
C LEU A 77 -0.91 -2.46 -23.57
N GLU A 78 -0.80 -2.94 -24.79
CA GLU A 78 -1.87 -3.69 -25.48
C GLU A 78 -1.72 -5.19 -25.19
N LEU A 79 -2.29 -5.62 -24.08
CA LEU A 79 -2.42 -7.05 -23.78
C LEU A 79 -3.62 -7.62 -24.55
N PRO A 80 -3.53 -8.89 -25.04
CA PRO A 80 -4.69 -9.55 -25.62
C PRO A 80 -5.84 -9.60 -24.61
N THR A 81 -7.01 -9.14 -25.02
CA THR A 81 -8.21 -9.10 -24.19
C THR A 81 -9.37 -9.76 -24.90
N ASP A 82 -10.22 -10.48 -24.17
CA ASP A 82 -11.43 -11.10 -24.72
C ASP A 82 -12.49 -10.08 -25.17
N ARG A 83 -12.40 -8.87 -24.63
CA ARG A 83 -13.32 -7.77 -24.95
C ARG A 83 -12.54 -6.48 -25.13
N PRO A 84 -12.99 -5.59 -26.06
CA PRO A 84 -12.35 -4.29 -26.24
C PRO A 84 -12.44 -3.46 -24.95
N ARG A 85 -11.41 -2.66 -24.70
CA ARG A 85 -11.41 -1.73 -23.56
C ARG A 85 -12.51 -0.68 -23.76
N PRO A 86 -13.35 -0.45 -22.77
CA PRO A 86 -14.37 0.59 -22.86
C PRO A 86 -13.71 1.98 -22.86
N PRO A 87 -14.32 2.98 -23.53
CA PRO A 87 -13.77 4.34 -23.58
C PRO A 87 -13.75 5.03 -22.20
N LYS A 88 -14.59 4.58 -21.27
CA LYS A 88 -14.61 5.04 -19.89
C LYS A 88 -14.29 3.87 -18.95
N GLN A 89 -13.28 4.03 -18.11
CA GLN A 89 -12.91 3.02 -17.14
C GLN A 89 -14.04 2.76 -16.14
N SER A 90 -14.38 1.49 -15.94
CA SER A 90 -15.24 1.04 -14.85
C SER A 90 -14.37 0.66 -13.65
N HIS A 91 -14.83 1.04 -12.45
CA HIS A 91 -14.19 0.61 -11.19
C HIS A 91 -14.81 -0.68 -10.61
N ALA A 92 -15.71 -1.32 -11.36
CA ALA A 92 -16.24 -2.63 -10.98
C ALA A 92 -15.12 -3.68 -11.04
N GLY A 93 -14.86 -4.32 -9.94
CA GLY A 93 -13.88 -5.39 -9.80
C GLY A 93 -14.55 -6.69 -9.39
N ALA A 94 -13.86 -7.80 -9.62
CA ALA A 94 -14.25 -9.12 -9.14
C ALA A 94 -12.99 -9.90 -8.72
N SER A 95 -13.18 -10.91 -7.89
CA SER A 95 -12.13 -11.82 -7.46
C SER A 95 -12.39 -13.21 -8.03
N VAL A 96 -11.35 -13.83 -8.56
CA VAL A 96 -11.37 -15.22 -8.99
C VAL A 96 -10.44 -16.00 -8.09
N GLU A 97 -10.98 -17.00 -7.39
CA GLU A 97 -10.16 -17.88 -6.57
C GLU A 97 -9.44 -18.89 -7.46
N VAL A 98 -8.11 -18.94 -7.36
CA VAL A 98 -7.28 -19.93 -8.03
C VAL A 98 -6.70 -20.87 -6.97
N LYS A 99 -7.01 -22.17 -7.09
CA LYS A 99 -6.46 -23.21 -6.22
C LYS A 99 -5.39 -23.99 -6.97
N LEU A 100 -4.17 -23.90 -6.50
CA LEU A 100 -3.09 -24.75 -6.97
C LEU A 100 -3.11 -26.04 -6.16
N GLY A 101 -3.10 -27.19 -6.86
CA GLY A 101 -3.01 -28.48 -6.19
C GLY A 101 -1.60 -28.71 -5.60
N ALA A 102 -1.51 -29.58 -4.59
CA ALA A 102 -0.24 -29.87 -3.89
C ALA A 102 0.90 -30.38 -4.80
N ALA A 103 0.61 -30.80 -6.02
CA ALA A 103 1.62 -31.19 -7.00
C ALA A 103 2.27 -29.99 -7.71
N LEU A 104 1.72 -28.79 -7.54
CA LEU A 104 2.20 -27.55 -8.17
C LEU A 104 2.70 -26.52 -7.13
N SER A 105 2.68 -26.87 -5.86
CA SER A 105 3.12 -26.02 -4.73
C SER A 105 4.43 -26.53 -4.13
#